data_6cdcda1830be465946d83c9a4b16270b
#
_entry.id   6cdcda1830be465946d83c9a4b16270b
#
_cell.length_a   1.000
_cell.length_b   1.000
_cell.length_c   1.000
_cell.angle_alpha   90.00
_cell.angle_beta   90.00
_cell.angle_gamma   90.00
#
_symmetry.space_group_name_H-M   'P 1'
#
loop_
_entity.id
_entity.type
_entity.pdbx_description
1 polymer ?
#
loop_
_entity_poly.entity_id
_entity_poly.type
_entity_poly.pdbx_seq_one_letter_code
_entity_poly.pdbx_strand_id
1 'polypeptide(L)'
;MTFHAFRMSLVATAIALAGCTGTAPLAQAKKEPPAATMSAPAAAAAATATATATAATTATAKPHVVVLATGGTIAGAGASAMNSATYTAAKVPVDKLLAGLPELANVAQVTGEQVFQIASESFANDNLLTLAKRVSQLAKQGDVAGIVITHGTDTLAETAYFLSLTVHTDKPIAVVGSMRPGTALSADGALNLLNAVSVAASQDARGKGVFVTMNDQIQTARDVNKDVNILTGAFLSQWGPLGMVVEGKNYWFRAPVKRHTLQSEFNIDSITSLPQVDIVYSYGNVQPTAVNALVDAGAKAIVHAGPGNGSVANRMVEPLRQAQTKGVTIVRASRVPYGFVLRNAEQPDDKYDWVVAHDMRPEKARILTMLGLAKGASTQELQRMFWEY
;
A
#
# COMPACT_ATOMS: atom_id res chain seq x y z
N MET A 1 9.06 -55.21 -33.84
CA MET A 1 10.47 -55.55 -33.65
C MET A 1 11.29 -54.66 -34.53
N THR A 2 11.94 -53.66 -33.96
CA THR A 2 13.26 -53.11 -34.33
C THR A 2 13.46 -51.81 -33.50
N PHE A 3 14.29 -51.91 -32.48
CA PHE A 3 14.76 -50.80 -31.66
C PHE A 3 15.78 -49.98 -32.43
N HIS A 4 15.57 -48.63 -32.52
CA HIS A 4 16.63 -47.69 -32.92
C HIS A 4 17.16 -46.97 -31.69
N ALA A 5 18.39 -47.27 -31.32
CA ALA A 5 19.12 -46.62 -30.26
C ALA A 5 19.64 -45.27 -30.75
N PHE A 6 19.26 -44.18 -30.06
CA PHE A 6 19.83 -42.84 -30.27
C PHE A 6 21.05 -42.67 -29.38
N ARG A 7 22.23 -42.55 -30.00
CA ARG A 7 23.48 -42.23 -29.32
C ARG A 7 23.55 -40.75 -29.03
N MET A 8 23.63 -40.40 -27.75
CA MET A 8 24.01 -39.05 -27.31
C MET A 8 25.52 -38.88 -27.37
N SER A 9 26.03 -37.95 -28.18
CA SER A 9 27.40 -37.50 -28.17
C SER A 9 27.56 -36.41 -27.09
N LEU A 10 28.39 -36.72 -26.08
CA LEU A 10 28.88 -35.71 -25.12
C LEU A 10 30.06 -34.97 -25.78
N VAL A 11 29.88 -33.65 -25.98
CA VAL A 11 31.01 -32.75 -26.30
C VAL A 11 31.45 -32.11 -24.98
N ALA A 12 32.63 -32.53 -24.51
CA ALA A 12 33.30 -31.93 -23.38
C ALA A 12 34.14 -30.73 -23.88
N THR A 13 33.74 -29.52 -23.49
CA THR A 13 34.55 -28.31 -23.73
C THR A 13 35.44 -28.07 -22.51
N ALA A 14 36.75 -28.31 -22.65
CA ALA A 14 37.74 -27.97 -21.64
C ALA A 14 38.03 -26.46 -21.67
N ILE A 15 37.77 -25.77 -20.56
CA ILE A 15 38.19 -24.39 -20.35
C ILE A 15 39.55 -24.41 -19.64
N ALA A 16 40.59 -23.95 -20.32
CA ALA A 16 41.93 -23.76 -19.77
C ALA A 16 41.94 -22.52 -18.85
N LEU A 17 42.24 -22.70 -17.57
CA LEU A 17 42.58 -21.60 -16.65
C LEU A 17 44.05 -21.19 -16.90
N ALA A 18 44.24 -20.00 -17.44
CA ALA A 18 45.54 -19.33 -17.43
C ALA A 18 45.69 -18.58 -16.10
N GLY A 19 46.57 -19.05 -15.24
CA GLY A 19 46.96 -18.37 -14.01
C GLY A 19 47.86 -17.18 -14.31
N CYS A 20 47.46 -15.98 -13.88
CA CYS A 20 48.35 -14.83 -13.75
C CYS A 20 48.66 -14.62 -12.27
N THR A 21 49.85 -15.03 -11.84
CA THR A 21 50.46 -14.63 -10.57
C THR A 21 51.06 -13.25 -10.72
N GLY A 22 50.37 -12.22 -10.25
CA GLY A 22 50.87 -10.86 -10.13
C GLY A 22 51.02 -10.50 -8.66
N THR A 23 52.21 -10.54 -8.11
CA THR A 23 52.57 -9.98 -6.80
C THR A 23 52.61 -8.46 -6.89
N ALA A 24 51.68 -7.78 -6.22
CA ALA A 24 51.75 -6.34 -6.01
C ALA A 24 52.50 -6.03 -4.70
N PRO A 25 53.40 -5.01 -4.67
CA PRO A 25 54.16 -4.67 -3.48
C PRO A 25 53.32 -3.89 -2.49
N LEU A 26 53.56 -4.20 -1.20
CA LEU A 26 53.05 -3.49 -0.03
C LEU A 26 53.43 -1.99 -0.09
N ALA A 27 52.46 -1.12 -0.17
CA ALA A 27 52.68 0.32 -0.01
C ALA A 27 52.88 0.66 1.47
N GLN A 28 54.02 1.31 1.75
CA GLN A 28 54.43 1.80 3.06
C GLN A 28 53.43 2.88 3.60
N ALA A 29 53.11 2.77 4.87
CA ALA A 29 52.36 3.76 5.63
C ALA A 29 53.08 5.11 5.64
N LYS A 30 52.42 6.16 5.17
CA LYS A 30 52.87 7.55 5.35
C LYS A 30 52.63 7.98 6.79
N LYS A 31 53.70 8.46 7.46
CA LYS A 31 53.67 9.09 8.76
C LYS A 31 52.79 10.34 8.72
N GLU A 32 51.89 10.48 9.72
CA GLU A 32 51.21 11.73 10.05
C GLU A 32 52.20 12.82 10.50
N PRO A 33 51.98 14.08 10.11
CA PRO A 33 52.75 15.20 10.69
C PRO A 33 52.23 15.57 12.08
N PRO A 34 53.09 16.14 12.96
CA PRO A 34 52.75 16.43 14.34
C PRO A 34 51.76 17.59 14.48
N ALA A 35 50.89 17.47 15.49
CA ALA A 35 49.89 18.48 15.84
C ALA A 35 50.56 19.82 16.27
N ALA A 36 50.14 20.89 15.61
CA ALA A 36 50.51 22.25 16.02
C ALA A 36 49.71 22.68 17.25
N THR A 37 50.43 22.91 18.34
CA THR A 37 49.94 23.56 19.57
C THR A 37 49.64 25.03 19.29
N MET A 38 48.35 25.40 19.32
CA MET A 38 47.96 26.82 19.34
C MET A 38 47.73 27.24 20.82
N SER A 39 48.56 28.16 21.29
CA SER A 39 48.44 28.84 22.57
C SER A 39 47.22 29.77 22.60
N ALA A 40 46.48 29.71 23.72
CA ALA A 40 45.36 30.60 24.03
C ALA A 40 45.86 32.02 24.42
N PRO A 41 45.15 33.06 24.01
CA PRO A 41 45.33 34.38 24.67
C PRO A 41 44.40 34.54 25.84
N ALA A 42 44.95 35.21 26.86
CA ALA A 42 44.38 35.41 28.20
C ALA A 42 43.13 36.30 28.23
N ALA A 43 42.40 36.09 29.28
CA ALA A 43 41.14 36.68 29.66
C ALA A 43 41.07 38.21 29.69
N ALA A 44 39.93 38.75 29.22
CA ALA A 44 39.37 40.00 29.71
C ALA A 44 38.02 39.73 30.34
N ALA A 45 37.95 39.98 31.65
CA ALA A 45 36.74 39.89 32.44
C ALA A 45 35.80 41.06 32.09
N ALA A 46 34.63 40.78 31.56
CA ALA A 46 33.50 41.70 31.52
C ALA A 46 32.34 41.07 32.28
N ALA A 47 31.99 41.67 33.40
CA ALA A 47 30.81 41.32 34.15
C ALA A 47 29.55 41.61 33.33
N THR A 48 28.81 40.58 33.00
CA THR A 48 27.51 40.71 32.37
C THR A 48 26.46 40.11 33.28
N ALA A 49 25.50 40.93 33.61
CA ALA A 49 24.36 40.60 34.46
C ALA A 49 23.61 39.40 33.91
N THR A 50 23.45 38.37 34.73
CA THR A 50 22.68 37.17 34.45
C THR A 50 21.19 37.51 34.47
N ALA A 51 20.62 37.82 33.34
CA ALA A 51 19.17 37.76 33.17
C ALA A 51 18.80 36.28 32.94
N THR A 52 18.37 35.63 34.01
CA THR A 52 17.80 34.29 33.94
C THR A 52 16.43 34.37 33.20
N ALA A 53 16.46 34.32 31.88
CA ALA A 53 15.26 34.08 31.12
C ALA A 53 14.90 32.60 31.33
N THR A 54 14.00 32.33 32.26
CA THR A 54 13.31 31.06 32.37
C THR A 54 12.46 30.91 31.10
N ALA A 55 13.06 30.33 30.08
CA ALA A 55 12.26 29.82 28.96
C ALA A 55 11.34 28.72 29.50
N ALA A 56 10.13 29.11 29.85
CA ALA A 56 9.04 28.15 30.04
C ALA A 56 8.89 27.40 28.73
N THR A 57 9.46 26.22 28.67
CA THR A 57 9.16 25.23 27.63
C THR A 57 7.69 24.90 27.83
N THR A 58 6.79 25.59 27.13
CA THR A 58 5.42 25.14 26.97
C THR A 58 5.53 23.78 26.28
N ALA A 59 5.36 22.70 27.05
CA ALA A 59 5.24 21.36 26.49
C ALA A 59 4.09 21.42 25.47
N THR A 60 4.43 21.45 24.19
CA THR A 60 3.43 21.40 23.11
C THR A 60 2.62 20.14 23.32
N ALA A 61 1.30 20.30 23.46
CA ALA A 61 0.39 19.16 23.62
C ALA A 61 0.64 18.14 22.49
N LYS A 62 0.74 16.87 22.86
CA LYS A 62 0.95 15.80 21.86
C LYS A 62 -0.16 15.80 20.84
N PRO A 63 0.13 15.51 19.56
CA PRO A 63 -0.89 15.43 18.52
C PRO A 63 -1.94 14.36 18.86
N HIS A 64 -3.22 14.67 18.62
CA HIS A 64 -4.31 13.73 18.82
C HIS A 64 -4.45 12.83 17.56
N VAL A 65 -4.30 11.54 17.74
CA VAL A 65 -4.46 10.52 16.70
C VAL A 65 -5.64 9.62 17.04
N VAL A 66 -6.55 9.45 16.09
CA VAL A 66 -7.70 8.55 16.25
C VAL A 66 -7.42 7.24 15.53
N VAL A 67 -7.55 6.12 16.25
CA VAL A 67 -7.42 4.76 15.70
C VAL A 67 -8.81 4.20 15.44
N LEU A 68 -9.14 3.97 14.17
CA LEU A 68 -10.35 3.29 13.72
C LEU A 68 -10.06 1.81 13.54
N ALA A 69 -10.68 0.94 14.34
CA ALA A 69 -10.48 -0.49 14.26
C ALA A 69 -11.55 -1.17 13.40
N THR A 70 -11.11 -1.96 12.42
CA THR A 70 -12.00 -2.72 11.54
C THR A 70 -11.90 -4.25 11.73
N GLY A 71 -10.92 -4.73 12.51
CA GLY A 71 -10.68 -6.15 12.76
C GLY A 71 -9.37 -6.66 12.15
N GLY A 72 -9.43 -7.83 11.52
CA GLY A 72 -8.28 -8.46 10.88
C GLY A 72 -7.32 -9.16 11.82
N THR A 73 -6.13 -9.54 11.31
CA THR A 73 -5.08 -10.29 12.01
C THR A 73 -4.47 -9.52 13.17
N ILE A 74 -4.33 -8.21 13.05
CA ILE A 74 -3.78 -7.34 14.11
C ILE A 74 -4.63 -7.41 15.40
N ALA A 75 -5.91 -7.66 15.23
CA ALA A 75 -6.88 -7.94 16.30
C ALA A 75 -7.17 -9.46 16.44
N GLY A 76 -6.29 -10.31 15.92
CA GLY A 76 -6.43 -11.75 15.94
C GLY A 76 -5.79 -12.40 17.16
N ALA A 77 -6.31 -13.60 17.53
CA ALA A 77 -5.77 -14.41 18.61
C ALA A 77 -5.68 -15.88 18.21
N GLY A 78 -4.52 -16.48 18.41
CA GLY A 78 -4.27 -17.92 18.30
C GLY A 78 -4.23 -18.59 19.66
N ALA A 79 -4.44 -19.90 19.67
CA ALA A 79 -4.45 -20.71 20.90
C ALA A 79 -3.06 -20.91 21.52
N SER A 80 -2.01 -20.74 20.76
CA SER A 80 -0.61 -20.93 21.16
C SER A 80 0.29 -19.89 20.53
N ALA A 81 1.39 -19.55 21.20
CA ALA A 81 2.41 -18.65 20.66
C ALA A 81 3.06 -19.19 19.36
N MET A 82 2.98 -20.48 19.07
CA MET A 82 3.44 -21.07 17.81
C MET A 82 2.44 -20.88 16.65
N ASN A 83 1.24 -20.44 16.94
CA ASN A 83 0.19 -20.24 15.91
C ASN A 83 0.40 -18.89 15.19
N SER A 84 1.30 -18.87 14.22
CA SER A 84 1.52 -17.68 13.36
C SER A 84 0.54 -17.58 12.19
N ALA A 85 -0.07 -18.70 11.78
CA ALA A 85 -1.00 -18.80 10.66
C ALA A 85 -2.36 -19.40 11.03
N THR A 86 -2.44 -20.13 12.15
CA THR A 86 -3.71 -20.74 12.65
C THR A 86 -4.23 -19.89 13.82
N TYR A 87 -5.15 -18.99 13.55
CA TYR A 87 -5.72 -18.05 14.52
C TYR A 87 -7.13 -17.65 14.10
N THR A 88 -7.85 -16.99 15.00
CA THR A 88 -9.12 -16.33 14.68
C THR A 88 -8.90 -14.84 14.56
N ALA A 89 -9.20 -14.26 13.40
CA ALA A 89 -9.10 -12.82 13.16
C ALA A 89 -10.17 -12.04 13.96
N ALA A 90 -9.96 -10.74 14.15
CA ALA A 90 -10.94 -9.80 14.70
C ALA A 90 -11.50 -10.21 16.08
N LYS A 91 -10.68 -10.72 16.99
CA LYS A 91 -11.09 -11.13 18.35
C LYS A 91 -10.83 -10.08 19.43
N VAL A 92 -9.82 -9.25 19.23
CA VAL A 92 -9.38 -8.25 20.22
C VAL A 92 -10.03 -6.90 19.89
N PRO A 93 -10.85 -6.33 20.79
CA PRO A 93 -11.44 -5.00 20.58
C PRO A 93 -10.38 -3.90 20.71
N VAL A 94 -10.68 -2.71 20.16
CA VAL A 94 -9.72 -1.62 20.01
C VAL A 94 -9.15 -1.12 21.35
N ASP A 95 -9.95 -1.04 22.39
CA ASP A 95 -9.52 -0.62 23.72
C ASP A 95 -8.45 -1.56 24.29
N LYS A 96 -8.58 -2.86 24.11
CA LYS A 96 -7.61 -3.87 24.51
C LYS A 96 -6.35 -3.83 23.66
N LEU A 97 -6.51 -3.58 22.35
CA LEU A 97 -5.36 -3.42 21.45
C LEU A 97 -4.51 -2.23 21.86
N LEU A 98 -5.12 -1.08 22.14
CA LEU A 98 -4.41 0.14 22.57
C LEU A 98 -3.83 0.02 23.98
N ALA A 99 -4.57 -0.58 24.92
CA ALA A 99 -4.08 -0.81 26.29
C ALA A 99 -2.85 -1.74 26.33
N GLY A 100 -2.72 -2.63 25.35
CA GLY A 100 -1.55 -3.52 25.18
C GLY A 100 -0.29 -2.82 24.67
N LEU A 101 -0.34 -1.52 24.33
CA LEU A 101 0.78 -0.78 23.73
C LEU A 101 0.90 0.62 24.38
N PRO A 102 1.33 0.70 25.66
CA PRO A 102 1.45 1.98 26.38
C PRO A 102 2.46 2.95 25.74
N GLU A 103 3.39 2.47 24.93
CA GLU A 103 4.39 3.25 24.19
C GLU A 103 3.74 4.27 23.24
N LEU A 104 2.51 4.05 22.78
CA LEU A 104 1.75 5.00 21.97
C LEU A 104 1.64 6.37 22.64
N ALA A 105 1.53 6.38 23.98
CA ALA A 105 1.47 7.61 24.74
C ALA A 105 2.76 8.45 24.65
N ASN A 106 3.89 7.88 24.24
CA ASN A 106 5.12 8.64 24.01
C ASN A 106 5.06 9.45 22.71
N VAL A 107 4.27 9.00 21.74
CA VAL A 107 4.17 9.57 20.38
C VAL A 107 3.01 10.55 20.27
N ALA A 108 1.82 10.16 20.72
CA ALA A 108 0.58 10.91 20.50
C ALA A 108 -0.41 10.72 21.67
N GLN A 109 -1.40 11.62 21.77
CA GLN A 109 -2.64 11.32 22.46
C GLN A 109 -3.48 10.43 21.54
N VAL A 110 -3.66 9.16 21.92
CA VAL A 110 -4.36 8.18 21.07
C VAL A 110 -5.73 7.87 21.65
N THR A 111 -6.75 7.93 20.79
CA THR A 111 -8.12 7.45 21.09
C THR A 111 -8.52 6.38 20.10
N GLY A 112 -9.32 5.40 20.51
CA GLY A 112 -9.77 4.28 19.69
C GLY A 112 -11.27 4.28 19.47
N GLU A 113 -11.70 3.87 18.27
CA GLU A 113 -13.09 3.65 17.91
C GLU A 113 -13.22 2.32 17.14
N GLN A 114 -14.11 1.45 17.58
CA GLN A 114 -14.42 0.20 16.88
C GLN A 114 -15.47 0.49 15.80
N VAL A 115 -15.06 0.50 14.53
CA VAL A 115 -15.96 0.69 13.38
C VAL A 115 -16.55 -0.65 12.94
N PHE A 116 -15.68 -1.65 12.77
CA PHE A 116 -16.03 -3.02 12.44
C PHE A 116 -15.19 -4.02 13.24
N GLN A 117 -15.61 -5.27 13.26
CA GLN A 117 -14.84 -6.36 13.86
C GLN A 117 -14.96 -7.60 12.96
N ILE A 118 -14.44 -7.48 11.74
CA ILE A 118 -14.57 -8.49 10.68
C ILE A 118 -13.20 -8.87 10.09
N ALA A 119 -13.14 -10.03 9.47
CA ALA A 119 -12.02 -10.44 8.64
C ALA A 119 -12.12 -9.74 7.27
N SER A 120 -10.98 -9.31 6.72
CA SER A 120 -10.99 -8.36 5.61
C SER A 120 -11.44 -8.93 4.27
N GLU A 121 -11.35 -10.24 4.07
CA GLU A 121 -11.92 -10.92 2.89
C GLU A 121 -13.44 -10.78 2.80
N SER A 122 -14.08 -10.45 3.93
CA SER A 122 -15.53 -10.19 4.01
C SER A 122 -15.89 -8.70 3.94
N PHE A 123 -14.93 -7.82 3.60
CA PHE A 123 -15.13 -6.39 3.54
C PHE A 123 -15.89 -6.00 2.26
N ALA A 124 -17.15 -5.59 2.42
CA ALA A 124 -18.03 -5.23 1.31
C ALA A 124 -17.94 -3.74 0.94
N ASN A 125 -18.54 -3.36 -0.19
CA ASN A 125 -18.60 -1.95 -0.64
C ASN A 125 -19.25 -1.03 0.41
N ASP A 126 -20.27 -1.50 1.13
CA ASP A 126 -20.92 -0.72 2.20
C ASP A 126 -20.00 -0.46 3.39
N ASN A 127 -19.07 -1.40 3.67
CA ASN A 127 -18.05 -1.20 4.69
C ASN A 127 -17.04 -0.12 4.24
N LEU A 128 -16.64 -0.11 2.96
CA LEU A 128 -15.79 0.96 2.38
C LEU A 128 -16.44 2.33 2.53
N LEU A 129 -17.73 2.45 2.15
CA LEU A 129 -18.48 3.70 2.25
C LEU A 129 -18.61 4.18 3.71
N THR A 130 -18.96 3.29 4.61
CA THR A 130 -19.12 3.59 6.04
C THR A 130 -17.81 4.05 6.65
N LEU A 131 -16.72 3.32 6.41
CA LEU A 131 -15.39 3.66 6.91
C LEU A 131 -14.92 5.01 6.35
N ALA A 132 -15.01 5.23 5.05
CA ALA A 132 -14.54 6.46 4.42
C ALA A 132 -15.33 7.69 4.88
N LYS A 133 -16.64 7.56 5.08
CA LYS A 133 -17.48 8.64 5.68
C LYS A 133 -17.02 8.96 7.10
N ARG A 134 -16.71 7.93 7.92
CA ARG A 134 -16.21 8.16 9.27
C ARG A 134 -14.83 8.82 9.26
N VAL A 135 -13.93 8.38 8.40
CA VAL A 135 -12.60 9.01 8.21
C VAL A 135 -12.76 10.48 7.77
N SER A 136 -13.67 10.78 6.82
CA SER A 136 -13.95 12.15 6.36
C SER A 136 -14.47 13.04 7.50
N GLN A 137 -15.35 12.52 8.37
CA GLN A 137 -15.84 13.25 9.53
C GLN A 137 -14.71 13.60 10.52
N LEU A 138 -13.83 12.64 10.84
CA LEU A 138 -12.69 12.88 11.72
C LEU A 138 -11.65 13.82 11.11
N ALA A 139 -11.43 13.72 9.81
CA ALA A 139 -10.50 14.61 9.10
C ALA A 139 -10.93 16.09 9.18
N LYS A 140 -12.23 16.39 9.34
CA LYS A 140 -12.76 17.74 9.50
C LYS A 140 -12.64 18.30 10.93
N GLN A 141 -12.33 17.46 11.93
CA GLN A 141 -12.20 17.90 13.33
C GLN A 141 -10.86 18.60 13.54
N GLY A 142 -10.87 19.79 14.12
CA GLY A 142 -9.67 20.63 14.30
C GLY A 142 -8.62 20.04 15.27
N ASP A 143 -9.07 19.29 16.25
CA ASP A 143 -8.24 18.65 17.27
C ASP A 143 -7.59 17.34 16.81
N VAL A 144 -8.07 16.70 15.75
CA VAL A 144 -7.50 15.47 15.18
C VAL A 144 -6.32 15.82 14.28
N ALA A 145 -5.12 15.37 14.63
CA ALA A 145 -3.91 15.57 13.85
C ALA A 145 -3.73 14.55 12.72
N GLY A 146 -4.13 13.31 12.95
CA GLY A 146 -4.06 12.22 11.97
C GLY A 146 -4.94 11.04 12.35
N ILE A 147 -5.11 10.09 11.42
CA ILE A 147 -6.01 8.95 11.57
C ILE A 147 -5.24 7.67 11.24
N VAL A 148 -5.41 6.65 12.07
CA VAL A 148 -4.91 5.30 11.84
C VAL A 148 -6.09 4.36 11.64
N ILE A 149 -6.01 3.46 10.67
CA ILE A 149 -7.00 2.42 10.47
C ILE A 149 -6.31 1.07 10.66
N THR A 150 -6.70 0.29 11.69
CA THR A 150 -6.28 -1.11 11.78
C THR A 150 -7.18 -1.97 10.91
N HIS A 151 -6.59 -2.78 10.04
CA HIS A 151 -7.31 -3.52 8.99
C HIS A 151 -6.72 -4.93 8.80
N GLY A 152 -7.55 -5.85 8.35
CA GLY A 152 -7.09 -7.15 7.89
C GLY A 152 -6.31 -7.04 6.58
N THR A 153 -5.27 -7.84 6.44
CA THR A 153 -4.27 -7.66 5.38
C THR A 153 -4.74 -8.04 3.97
N ASP A 154 -5.81 -8.86 3.84
CA ASP A 154 -6.21 -9.39 2.53
C ASP A 154 -6.76 -8.31 1.59
N THR A 155 -7.53 -7.35 2.11
CA THR A 155 -8.08 -6.24 1.32
C THR A 155 -7.61 -4.86 1.80
N LEU A 156 -6.57 -4.81 2.65
CA LEU A 156 -6.01 -3.56 3.19
C LEU A 156 -5.60 -2.59 2.08
N ALA A 157 -4.95 -3.07 1.03
CA ALA A 157 -4.48 -2.24 -0.08
C ALA A 157 -5.65 -1.62 -0.88
N GLU A 158 -6.74 -2.34 -1.05
CA GLU A 158 -7.98 -1.83 -1.68
C GLU A 158 -8.62 -0.74 -0.85
N THR A 159 -8.79 -0.98 0.45
CA THR A 159 -9.34 0.00 1.40
C THR A 159 -8.48 1.26 1.47
N ALA A 160 -7.17 1.12 1.57
CA ALA A 160 -6.24 2.26 1.58
C ALA A 160 -6.35 3.10 0.30
N TYR A 161 -6.44 2.44 -0.86
CA TYR A 161 -6.59 3.13 -2.14
C TYR A 161 -7.95 3.83 -2.25
N PHE A 162 -9.04 3.19 -1.82
CA PHE A 162 -10.36 3.81 -1.78
C PHE A 162 -10.36 5.09 -0.93
N LEU A 163 -9.76 5.06 0.26
CA LEU A 163 -9.62 6.23 1.13
C LEU A 163 -8.77 7.33 0.46
N SER A 164 -7.69 6.95 -0.20
CA SER A 164 -6.80 7.87 -0.91
C SER A 164 -7.52 8.63 -2.04
N LEU A 165 -8.49 7.99 -2.68
CA LEU A 165 -9.28 8.59 -3.73
C LEU A 165 -10.46 9.43 -3.21
N THR A 166 -11.03 9.12 -2.05
CA THR A 166 -12.35 9.64 -1.66
C THR A 166 -12.34 10.58 -0.47
N VAL A 167 -11.29 10.61 0.36
CA VAL A 167 -11.23 11.46 1.54
C VAL A 167 -10.42 12.72 1.25
N HIS A 168 -11.09 13.87 1.27
CA HIS A 168 -10.46 15.16 1.00
C HIS A 168 -9.85 15.75 2.27
N THR A 169 -8.55 15.52 2.48
CA THR A 169 -7.81 16.03 3.63
C THR A 169 -6.31 16.11 3.32
N ASP A 170 -5.60 17.00 4.00
CA ASP A 170 -4.15 17.00 4.07
C ASP A 170 -3.62 16.23 5.28
N LYS A 171 -4.50 15.85 6.24
CA LYS A 171 -4.10 15.09 7.43
C LYS A 171 -3.60 13.71 7.04
N PRO A 172 -2.54 13.22 7.69
CA PRO A 172 -2.03 11.87 7.45
C PRO A 172 -3.07 10.82 7.81
N ILE A 173 -3.26 9.85 6.93
CA ILE A 173 -4.09 8.67 7.16
C ILE A 173 -3.19 7.45 6.94
N ALA A 174 -3.00 6.64 7.99
CA ALA A 174 -2.19 5.42 7.93
C ALA A 174 -3.06 4.18 8.09
N VAL A 175 -3.08 3.29 7.12
CA VAL A 175 -3.72 1.98 7.21
C VAL A 175 -2.67 0.96 7.59
N VAL A 176 -2.97 0.15 8.60
CA VAL A 176 -2.02 -0.78 9.21
C VAL A 176 -2.67 -2.12 9.50
N GLY A 177 -1.89 -3.18 9.39
CA GLY A 177 -2.29 -4.53 9.75
C GLY A 177 -1.16 -5.30 10.41
N SER A 178 -1.32 -6.60 10.51
CA SER A 178 -0.24 -7.52 10.85
C SER A 178 -0.37 -8.82 10.07
N MET A 179 0.74 -9.47 9.81
CA MET A 179 0.77 -10.80 9.19
C MET A 179 0.71 -11.92 10.23
N ARG A 180 0.98 -11.62 11.50
CA ARG A 180 0.89 -12.55 12.63
C ARG A 180 -0.05 -12.01 13.68
N PRO A 181 -0.86 -12.87 14.33
CA PRO A 181 -1.72 -12.43 15.45
C PRO A 181 -0.88 -12.01 16.65
N GLY A 182 -1.39 -11.11 17.48
CA GLY A 182 -0.68 -10.59 18.64
C GLY A 182 -0.23 -11.64 19.66
N THR A 183 -0.83 -12.83 19.63
CA THR A 183 -0.47 -13.99 20.47
C THR A 183 0.73 -14.78 19.95
N ALA A 184 1.15 -14.58 18.69
CA ALA A 184 2.22 -15.36 18.08
C ALA A 184 3.61 -14.87 18.48
N LEU A 185 4.60 -15.78 18.49
CA LEU A 185 6.00 -15.40 18.58
C LEU A 185 6.38 -14.48 17.41
N SER A 186 7.16 -13.44 17.71
CA SER A 186 7.56 -12.40 16.75
C SER A 186 6.36 -11.78 16.01
N ALA A 187 5.26 -11.52 16.73
CA ALA A 187 4.13 -10.77 16.21
C ALA A 187 4.57 -9.38 15.75
N ASP A 188 4.13 -8.98 14.55
CA ASP A 188 4.52 -7.72 13.92
C ASP A 188 3.55 -6.56 14.22
N GLY A 189 2.37 -6.85 14.79
CA GLY A 189 1.27 -5.89 14.91
C GLY A 189 1.57 -4.71 15.82
N ALA A 190 2.25 -4.92 16.96
CA ALA A 190 2.54 -3.88 17.92
C ALA A 190 3.47 -2.79 17.32
N LEU A 191 4.56 -3.19 16.70
CA LEU A 191 5.50 -2.26 16.05
C LEU A 191 4.85 -1.59 14.83
N ASN A 192 4.11 -2.33 14.02
CA ASN A 192 3.36 -1.77 12.88
C ASN A 192 2.39 -0.66 13.35
N LEU A 193 1.64 -0.89 14.44
CA LEU A 193 0.71 0.10 14.99
C LEU A 193 1.43 1.33 15.53
N LEU A 194 2.52 1.14 16.27
CA LEU A 194 3.35 2.25 16.77
C LEU A 194 3.87 3.10 15.61
N ASN A 195 4.39 2.48 14.58
CA ASN A 195 4.88 3.15 13.38
C ASN A 195 3.77 3.90 12.64
N ALA A 196 2.57 3.29 12.50
CA ALA A 196 1.43 3.96 11.89
C ALA A 196 0.97 5.19 12.68
N VAL A 197 0.96 5.12 14.01
CA VAL A 197 0.66 6.26 14.87
C VAL A 197 1.76 7.34 14.74
N SER A 198 3.03 6.96 14.64
CA SER A 198 4.13 7.91 14.41
C SER A 198 4.00 8.67 13.10
N VAL A 199 3.59 7.98 12.02
CA VAL A 199 3.30 8.62 10.73
C VAL A 199 2.09 9.54 10.84
N ALA A 200 0.99 9.07 11.46
CA ALA A 200 -0.24 9.85 11.58
C ALA A 200 -0.08 11.08 12.49
N ALA A 201 0.81 11.04 13.47
CA ALA A 201 1.11 12.14 14.36
C ALA A 201 2.03 13.21 13.75
N SER A 202 2.68 12.91 12.63
CA SER A 202 3.78 13.73 12.11
C SER A 202 3.30 14.82 11.16
N GLN A 203 3.82 16.06 11.35
CA GLN A 203 3.54 17.18 10.47
C GLN A 203 4.16 17.01 9.08
N ASP A 204 5.29 16.31 8.97
CA ASP A 204 5.98 16.07 7.71
C ASP A 204 5.26 15.04 6.81
N ALA A 205 4.30 14.30 7.35
CA ALA A 205 3.44 13.40 6.60
C ALA A 205 2.22 14.10 5.96
N ARG A 206 1.91 15.34 6.38
CA ARG A 206 0.75 16.08 5.85
C ARG A 206 0.87 16.32 4.34
N GLY A 207 -0.25 16.23 3.67
CA GLY A 207 -0.35 16.45 2.22
C GLY A 207 0.26 15.34 1.35
N LYS A 208 0.79 14.26 1.95
CA LYS A 208 1.35 13.12 1.21
C LYS A 208 0.36 11.95 0.99
N GLY A 209 -0.92 12.15 1.34
CA GLY A 209 -1.99 11.20 1.04
C GLY A 209 -2.24 10.15 2.11
N VAL A 210 -2.71 8.99 1.68
CA VAL A 210 -2.98 7.82 2.51
C VAL A 210 -1.84 6.83 2.38
N PHE A 211 -1.41 6.30 3.52
CA PHE A 211 -0.27 5.38 3.62
C PHE A 211 -0.71 3.98 4.01
N VAL A 212 0.08 3.00 3.63
CA VAL A 212 0.12 1.69 4.29
C VAL A 212 1.45 1.61 5.04
N THR A 213 1.37 1.44 6.37
CA THR A 213 2.54 1.40 7.24
C THR A 213 2.66 0.02 7.85
N MET A 214 3.57 -0.77 7.31
CA MET A 214 3.86 -2.14 7.76
C MET A 214 5.33 -2.47 7.53
N ASN A 215 5.89 -3.31 8.41
CA ASN A 215 7.28 -3.79 8.29
C ASN A 215 8.27 -2.63 8.13
N ASP A 216 8.13 -1.59 8.97
CA ASP A 216 8.91 -0.35 9.03
C ASP A 216 8.83 0.54 7.78
N GLN A 217 8.06 0.15 6.76
CA GLN A 217 7.94 0.90 5.52
C GLN A 217 6.70 1.80 5.51
N ILE A 218 6.86 2.98 4.91
CA ILE A 218 5.78 3.90 4.59
C ILE A 218 5.52 3.78 3.09
N GLN A 219 4.44 3.11 2.73
CA GLN A 219 4.03 2.87 1.35
C GLN A 219 2.89 3.80 0.94
N THR A 220 2.83 4.22 -0.33
CA THR A 220 1.64 4.89 -0.83
C THR A 220 0.48 3.91 -1.02
N ALA A 221 -0.71 4.30 -0.62
CA ALA A 221 -1.92 3.50 -0.82
C ALA A 221 -2.16 3.12 -2.30
N ARG A 222 -1.72 3.97 -3.22
CA ARG A 222 -1.86 3.76 -4.67
C ARG A 222 -1.02 2.58 -5.17
N ASP A 223 0.23 2.47 -4.73
CA ASP A 223 1.21 1.57 -5.36
C ASP A 223 1.38 0.24 -4.62
N VAL A 224 1.13 0.23 -3.30
CA VAL A 224 1.37 -0.95 -2.46
C VAL A 224 0.36 -2.06 -2.72
N ASN A 225 0.83 -3.30 -2.74
CA ASN A 225 -0.03 -4.48 -2.82
C ASN A 225 0.47 -5.56 -1.84
N LYS A 226 -0.41 -6.50 -1.47
CA LYS A 226 -0.03 -7.71 -0.74
C LYS A 226 0.51 -8.73 -1.76
N ASP A 227 1.80 -8.67 -2.02
CA ASP A 227 2.45 -9.50 -3.06
C ASP A 227 3.06 -10.79 -2.52
N VAL A 228 3.24 -10.88 -1.21
CA VAL A 228 3.78 -12.07 -0.54
C VAL A 228 2.79 -12.56 0.52
N ASN A 229 2.58 -13.88 0.56
CA ASN A 229 1.74 -14.50 1.59
C ASN A 229 2.60 -14.93 2.80
N ILE A 230 2.00 -14.94 3.99
CA ILE A 230 2.57 -15.44 5.28
C ILE A 230 3.72 -14.60 5.85
N LEU A 231 4.62 -14.07 5.05
CA LEU A 231 5.76 -13.28 5.52
C LEU A 231 5.34 -11.90 6.05
N THR A 232 6.07 -11.36 7.03
CA THR A 232 5.79 -10.02 7.59
C THR A 232 6.04 -8.90 6.58
N GLY A 233 7.02 -9.06 5.68
CA GLY A 233 7.27 -8.15 4.56
C GLY A 233 6.35 -8.40 3.36
N ALA A 234 5.04 -8.56 3.60
CA ALA A 234 4.06 -8.94 2.58
C ALA A 234 3.66 -7.81 1.62
N PHE A 235 3.76 -6.56 2.06
CA PHE A 235 3.30 -5.40 1.31
C PHE A 235 4.44 -4.74 0.55
N LEU A 236 4.38 -4.83 -0.77
CA LEU A 236 5.41 -4.36 -1.68
C LEU A 236 4.83 -3.39 -2.71
N SER A 237 5.71 -2.59 -3.29
CA SER A 237 5.42 -1.74 -4.45
C SER A 237 6.55 -1.89 -5.47
N GLN A 238 6.21 -2.06 -6.75
CA GLN A 238 7.22 -2.05 -7.82
C GLN A 238 8.02 -0.75 -7.89
N TRP A 239 7.46 0.32 -7.34
CA TRP A 239 8.09 1.65 -7.29
C TRP A 239 8.83 1.91 -5.96
N GLY A 240 8.78 0.97 -5.00
CA GLY A 240 9.39 1.05 -3.67
C GLY A 240 8.60 1.93 -2.67
N PRO A 241 9.01 1.99 -1.40
CA PRO A 241 8.37 2.77 -0.36
C PRO A 241 8.59 4.28 -0.54
N LEU A 242 7.69 5.10 0.03
CA LEU A 242 7.90 6.55 0.18
C LEU A 242 8.96 6.86 1.22
N GLY A 243 9.08 6.03 2.23
CA GLY A 243 9.99 6.21 3.35
C GLY A 243 9.98 5.03 4.30
N MET A 244 10.62 5.21 5.45
CA MET A 244 10.65 4.25 6.54
C MET A 244 10.39 4.93 7.88
N VAL A 245 9.93 4.17 8.87
CA VAL A 245 9.90 4.58 10.27
C VAL A 245 10.99 3.82 11.00
N VAL A 246 11.88 4.53 11.69
CA VAL A 246 12.91 3.94 12.53
C VAL A 246 12.88 4.64 13.88
N GLU A 247 12.68 3.89 14.96
CA GLU A 247 12.60 4.43 16.33
C GLU A 247 11.59 5.60 16.46
N GLY A 248 10.44 5.48 15.80
CA GLY A 248 9.38 6.48 15.81
C GLY A 248 9.65 7.73 14.96
N LYS A 249 10.74 7.76 14.19
CA LYS A 249 11.07 8.86 13.26
C LYS A 249 10.80 8.45 11.83
N ASN A 250 10.16 9.34 11.06
CA ASN A 250 9.89 9.15 9.65
C ASN A 250 11.08 9.61 8.80
N TYR A 251 11.53 8.76 7.90
CA TYR A 251 12.57 9.05 6.91
C TYR A 251 11.96 8.97 5.53
N TRP A 252 11.80 10.12 4.86
CA TRP A 252 11.18 10.22 3.55
C TRP A 252 12.22 10.16 2.45
N PHE A 253 12.00 9.32 1.44
CA PHE A 253 12.88 9.15 0.28
C PHE A 253 12.29 9.78 -0.97
N ARG A 254 10.96 9.88 -1.05
CA ARG A 254 10.22 10.43 -2.19
C ARG A 254 8.79 10.84 -1.79
N ALA A 255 8.10 11.49 -2.70
CA ALA A 255 6.69 11.87 -2.55
C ALA A 255 5.82 11.18 -3.60
N PRO A 256 4.51 11.00 -3.36
CA PRO A 256 3.57 10.55 -4.38
C PRO A 256 3.48 11.57 -5.53
N VAL A 257 3.40 11.07 -6.76
CA VAL A 257 3.25 11.91 -7.97
C VAL A 257 1.85 11.84 -8.58
N LYS A 258 1.07 10.83 -8.20
CA LYS A 258 -0.31 10.63 -8.67
C LYS A 258 -1.30 11.41 -7.82
N ARG A 259 -2.44 11.78 -8.40
CA ARG A 259 -3.50 12.52 -7.68
C ARG A 259 -4.06 11.70 -6.53
N HIS A 260 -4.29 12.35 -5.40
CA HIS A 260 -4.84 11.73 -4.19
C HIS A 260 -5.52 12.79 -3.31
N THR A 261 -6.28 12.37 -2.33
CA THR A 261 -6.90 13.17 -1.27
C THR A 261 -7.42 14.53 -1.77
N LEU A 262 -6.82 15.65 -1.42
CA LEU A 262 -7.27 16.99 -1.83
C LEU A 262 -7.26 17.22 -3.36
N GLN A 263 -6.43 16.49 -4.08
CA GLN A 263 -6.34 16.60 -5.54
C GLN A 263 -7.31 15.66 -6.26
N SER A 264 -7.98 14.78 -5.51
CA SER A 264 -8.94 13.83 -6.07
C SER A 264 -10.22 14.53 -6.52
N GLU A 265 -10.80 14.03 -7.59
CA GLU A 265 -12.12 14.45 -8.06
C GLU A 265 -13.28 13.66 -7.44
N PHE A 266 -12.98 12.65 -6.59
CA PHE A 266 -13.95 11.83 -5.90
C PHE A 266 -14.10 12.31 -4.45
N ASN A 267 -15.33 12.61 -4.02
CA ASN A 267 -15.60 13.02 -2.65
C ASN A 267 -16.59 12.07 -2.00
N ILE A 268 -16.18 11.41 -0.91
CA ILE A 268 -17.02 10.45 -0.20
C ILE A 268 -18.33 11.05 0.29
N ASP A 269 -18.35 12.33 0.61
CA ASP A 269 -19.55 13.00 1.13
C ASP A 269 -20.69 13.03 0.09
N SER A 270 -20.37 12.90 -1.20
CA SER A 270 -21.35 12.85 -2.30
C SER A 270 -21.63 11.44 -2.82
N ILE A 271 -20.88 10.41 -2.37
CA ILE A 271 -21.05 9.04 -2.84
C ILE A 271 -22.03 8.30 -1.92
N THR A 272 -23.15 7.87 -2.48
CA THR A 272 -24.20 7.14 -1.75
C THR A 272 -24.16 5.64 -1.99
N SER A 273 -23.71 5.21 -3.17
CA SER A 273 -23.63 3.81 -3.55
C SER A 273 -22.49 3.59 -4.55
N LEU A 274 -22.03 2.36 -4.67
CA LEU A 274 -21.00 1.97 -5.64
C LEU A 274 -21.60 0.95 -6.62
N PRO A 275 -21.36 1.11 -7.93
CA PRO A 275 -21.82 0.16 -8.93
C PRO A 275 -21.07 -1.18 -8.80
N GLN A 276 -21.71 -2.26 -9.25
CA GLN A 276 -21.07 -3.56 -9.33
C GLN A 276 -20.00 -3.55 -10.41
N VAL A 277 -18.75 -3.82 -10.02
CA VAL A 277 -17.58 -4.00 -10.89
C VAL A 277 -16.86 -5.25 -10.43
N ASP A 278 -16.67 -6.18 -11.36
CA ASP A 278 -16.10 -7.49 -11.07
C ASP A 278 -14.79 -7.72 -11.83
N ILE A 279 -13.99 -8.67 -11.35
CA ILE A 279 -12.72 -9.05 -11.98
C ILE A 279 -12.88 -10.42 -12.61
N VAL A 280 -12.53 -10.54 -13.88
CA VAL A 280 -12.41 -11.82 -14.58
C VAL A 280 -10.93 -12.17 -14.71
N TYR A 281 -10.51 -13.19 -13.96
CA TYR A 281 -9.13 -13.69 -14.00
C TYR A 281 -8.93 -14.59 -15.22
N SER A 282 -8.04 -14.21 -16.12
CA SER A 282 -7.78 -14.93 -17.37
C SER A 282 -6.57 -15.85 -17.27
N TYR A 283 -6.65 -17.01 -17.91
CA TYR A 283 -5.65 -18.09 -17.91
C TYR A 283 -5.69 -18.87 -19.22
N GLY A 284 -4.77 -19.83 -19.41
CA GLY A 284 -4.80 -20.73 -20.57
C GLY A 284 -6.13 -21.48 -20.64
N ASN A 285 -6.78 -21.48 -21.82
CA ASN A 285 -8.12 -22.07 -22.03
C ASN A 285 -9.28 -21.41 -21.26
N VAL A 286 -9.16 -20.14 -20.86
CA VAL A 286 -10.27 -19.39 -20.23
C VAL A 286 -11.52 -19.42 -21.12
N GLN A 287 -12.69 -19.59 -20.51
CA GLN A 287 -13.99 -19.60 -21.21
C GLN A 287 -14.79 -18.33 -20.86
N PRO A 288 -15.73 -17.89 -21.70
CA PRO A 288 -16.51 -16.68 -21.49
C PRO A 288 -17.60 -16.82 -20.41
N THR A 289 -17.76 -17.99 -19.81
CA THR A 289 -18.81 -18.28 -18.82
C THR A 289 -18.89 -17.25 -17.69
N ALA A 290 -17.72 -16.85 -17.13
CA ALA A 290 -17.68 -15.85 -16.06
C ALA A 290 -18.15 -14.47 -16.56
N VAL A 291 -17.73 -14.05 -17.75
CA VAL A 291 -18.16 -12.77 -18.36
C VAL A 291 -19.67 -12.76 -18.53
N ASN A 292 -20.24 -13.79 -19.11
CA ASN A 292 -21.68 -13.89 -19.37
C ASN A 292 -22.47 -13.85 -18.05
N ALA A 293 -22.07 -14.64 -17.06
CA ALA A 293 -22.72 -14.67 -15.75
C ALA A 293 -22.69 -13.31 -15.03
N LEU A 294 -21.57 -12.59 -15.07
CA LEU A 294 -21.45 -11.26 -14.47
C LEU A 294 -22.32 -10.22 -15.18
N VAL A 295 -22.39 -10.27 -16.51
CA VAL A 295 -23.29 -9.42 -17.30
C VAL A 295 -24.75 -9.70 -16.93
N ASP A 296 -25.15 -10.97 -16.83
CA ASP A 296 -26.51 -11.37 -16.46
C ASP A 296 -26.83 -11.00 -15.00
N ALA A 297 -25.83 -10.95 -14.12
CA ALA A 297 -25.94 -10.47 -12.74
C ALA A 297 -25.97 -8.93 -12.62
N GLY A 298 -25.83 -8.19 -13.72
CA GLY A 298 -25.97 -6.73 -13.76
C GLY A 298 -24.69 -5.94 -13.53
N ALA A 299 -23.51 -6.55 -13.69
CA ALA A 299 -22.23 -5.86 -13.62
C ALA A 299 -22.21 -4.63 -14.54
N LYS A 300 -21.67 -3.51 -14.05
CA LYS A 300 -21.53 -2.25 -14.79
C LYS A 300 -20.16 -2.13 -15.45
N ALA A 301 -19.17 -2.87 -14.95
CA ALA A 301 -17.88 -3.02 -15.60
C ALA A 301 -17.27 -4.39 -15.28
N ILE A 302 -16.38 -4.83 -16.15
CA ILE A 302 -15.54 -6.01 -15.98
C ILE A 302 -14.08 -5.59 -16.12
N VAL A 303 -13.29 -5.83 -15.08
CA VAL A 303 -11.83 -5.75 -15.14
C VAL A 303 -11.31 -7.11 -15.61
N HIS A 304 -10.83 -7.17 -16.83
CA HIS A 304 -10.21 -8.37 -17.39
C HIS A 304 -8.75 -8.44 -16.94
N ALA A 305 -8.44 -9.30 -15.98
CA ALA A 305 -7.08 -9.55 -15.48
C ALA A 305 -6.37 -10.56 -16.40
N GLY A 306 -5.78 -10.06 -17.50
CA GLY A 306 -5.12 -10.87 -18.51
C GLY A 306 -3.70 -11.29 -18.12
N PRO A 307 -3.12 -12.31 -18.75
CA PRO A 307 -1.69 -12.60 -18.66
C PRO A 307 -0.88 -11.52 -19.40
N GLY A 308 0.45 -11.49 -19.16
CA GLY A 308 1.37 -10.60 -19.85
C GLY A 308 0.92 -9.13 -19.83
N ASN A 309 0.87 -8.50 -20.99
CA ASN A 309 0.43 -7.11 -21.18
C ASN A 309 -1.12 -6.94 -21.13
N GLY A 310 -1.80 -7.68 -20.25
CA GLY A 310 -3.26 -7.70 -20.18
C GLY A 310 -3.89 -8.39 -21.39
N SER A 311 -3.22 -9.39 -21.94
CA SER A 311 -3.63 -10.11 -23.16
C SER A 311 -5.01 -10.73 -23.02
N VAL A 312 -5.80 -10.63 -24.10
CA VAL A 312 -7.16 -11.17 -24.19
C VAL A 312 -7.17 -12.34 -25.18
N ALA A 313 -7.53 -13.53 -24.72
CA ALA A 313 -7.65 -14.69 -25.60
C ALA A 313 -8.70 -14.44 -26.70
N ASN A 314 -8.45 -14.87 -27.94
CA ASN A 314 -9.34 -14.62 -29.07
C ASN A 314 -10.81 -14.98 -28.79
N ARG A 315 -11.05 -16.10 -28.08
CA ARG A 315 -12.39 -16.54 -27.68
C ARG A 315 -13.09 -15.65 -26.68
N MET A 316 -12.36 -14.74 -26.01
CA MET A 316 -12.88 -13.80 -25.04
C MET A 316 -13.21 -12.43 -25.64
N VAL A 317 -12.65 -12.11 -26.83
CA VAL A 317 -12.81 -10.78 -27.44
C VAL A 317 -14.30 -10.51 -27.74
N GLU A 318 -14.95 -11.42 -28.46
CA GLU A 318 -16.35 -11.22 -28.82
C GLU A 318 -17.32 -11.21 -27.64
N PRO A 319 -17.21 -12.10 -26.62
CA PRO A 319 -18.02 -12.00 -25.40
C PRO A 319 -17.83 -10.68 -24.63
N LEU A 320 -16.62 -10.14 -24.55
CA LEU A 320 -16.37 -8.83 -23.93
C LEU A 320 -16.99 -7.68 -24.74
N ARG A 321 -16.94 -7.74 -26.06
CA ARG A 321 -17.62 -6.77 -26.93
C ARG A 321 -19.14 -6.86 -26.82
N GLN A 322 -19.70 -8.05 -26.71
CA GLN A 322 -21.13 -8.24 -26.46
C GLN A 322 -21.56 -7.70 -25.09
N ALA A 323 -20.70 -7.83 -24.06
CA ALA A 323 -20.94 -7.19 -22.77
C ALA A 323 -21.06 -5.66 -22.92
N GLN A 324 -20.21 -5.03 -23.75
CA GLN A 324 -20.29 -3.59 -24.02
C GLN A 324 -21.60 -3.17 -24.67
N THR A 325 -22.15 -3.95 -25.60
CA THR A 325 -23.46 -3.64 -26.21
C THR A 325 -24.59 -3.64 -25.19
N LYS A 326 -24.39 -4.29 -24.04
CA LYS A 326 -25.29 -4.29 -22.89
C LYS A 326 -24.95 -3.19 -21.86
N GLY A 327 -24.04 -2.28 -22.18
CA GLY A 327 -23.64 -1.15 -21.34
C GLY A 327 -22.59 -1.47 -20.29
N VAL A 328 -21.85 -2.59 -20.41
CA VAL A 328 -20.79 -2.97 -19.48
C VAL A 328 -19.45 -2.40 -19.95
N THR A 329 -18.79 -1.61 -19.13
CA THR A 329 -17.46 -1.08 -19.41
C THR A 329 -16.39 -2.17 -19.27
N ILE A 330 -15.47 -2.25 -20.23
CA ILE A 330 -14.34 -3.20 -20.19
C ILE A 330 -13.05 -2.48 -19.86
N VAL A 331 -12.36 -2.98 -18.81
CA VAL A 331 -11.05 -2.48 -18.37
C VAL A 331 -10.04 -3.62 -18.49
N ARG A 332 -9.02 -3.44 -19.33
CA ARG A 332 -7.90 -4.38 -19.44
C ARG A 332 -6.87 -4.10 -18.35
N ALA A 333 -6.60 -5.08 -17.52
CA ALA A 333 -5.55 -5.09 -16.52
C ALA A 333 -4.65 -6.32 -16.68
N SER A 334 -3.50 -6.32 -16.03
CA SER A 334 -2.63 -7.50 -16.00
C SER A 334 -2.72 -8.22 -14.66
N ARG A 335 -2.75 -9.56 -14.70
CA ARG A 335 -2.53 -10.41 -13.51
C ARG A 335 -1.06 -10.53 -13.13
N VAL A 336 -0.15 -10.06 -13.99
CA VAL A 336 1.29 -10.02 -13.70
C VAL A 336 1.53 -8.91 -12.67
N PRO A 337 2.24 -9.18 -11.57
CA PRO A 337 2.33 -8.24 -10.45
C PRO A 337 3.07 -6.95 -10.77
N TYR A 338 4.06 -6.96 -11.65
CA TYR A 338 4.90 -5.80 -11.96
C TYR A 338 4.87 -5.47 -13.45
N GLY A 339 5.10 -4.21 -13.78
CA GLY A 339 5.01 -3.66 -15.11
C GLY A 339 3.77 -2.80 -15.32
N PHE A 340 3.35 -2.61 -16.56
CA PHE A 340 2.14 -1.87 -16.91
C PHE A 340 1.54 -2.39 -18.22
N VAL A 341 0.25 -2.20 -18.39
CA VAL A 341 -0.48 -2.56 -19.61
C VAL A 341 -0.40 -1.41 -20.59
N LEU A 342 0.18 -1.67 -21.74
CA LEU A 342 0.34 -0.69 -22.80
C LEU A 342 -0.93 -0.65 -23.66
N ARG A 343 -1.49 0.57 -23.84
CA ARG A 343 -2.68 0.80 -24.67
C ARG A 343 -2.37 0.55 -26.15
N ASN A 344 -3.29 -0.08 -26.87
CA ASN A 344 -3.19 -0.42 -28.30
C ASN A 344 -2.01 -1.34 -28.69
N ALA A 345 -1.35 -2.00 -27.73
CA ALA A 345 -0.21 -2.87 -28.07
C ALA A 345 -0.63 -4.27 -28.53
N GLU A 346 -1.53 -4.93 -27.79
CA GLU A 346 -1.99 -6.29 -28.13
C GLU A 346 -3.45 -6.34 -28.55
N GLN A 347 -4.22 -5.36 -28.11
CA GLN A 347 -5.61 -5.19 -28.49
C GLN A 347 -5.81 -3.78 -29.07
N PRO A 348 -6.65 -3.62 -30.06
CA PRO A 348 -6.98 -2.29 -30.58
C PRO A 348 -7.97 -1.59 -29.64
N ASP A 349 -7.47 -1.17 -28.46
CA ASP A 349 -8.29 -0.63 -27.36
C ASP A 349 -9.13 0.55 -27.80
N ASP A 350 -8.57 1.46 -28.61
CA ASP A 350 -9.31 2.61 -29.15
C ASP A 350 -10.48 2.18 -30.07
N LYS A 351 -10.26 1.15 -30.89
CA LYS A 351 -11.31 0.60 -31.77
C LYS A 351 -12.43 -0.09 -31.00
N TYR A 352 -12.07 -0.73 -29.89
CA TYR A 352 -13.02 -1.46 -29.04
C TYR A 352 -13.63 -0.58 -27.95
N ASP A 353 -13.15 0.65 -27.79
CA ASP A 353 -13.50 1.53 -26.68
C ASP A 353 -13.25 0.85 -25.32
N TRP A 354 -12.12 0.14 -25.22
CA TRP A 354 -11.68 -0.49 -23.99
C TRP A 354 -10.76 0.45 -23.21
N VAL A 355 -10.90 0.42 -21.89
CA VAL A 355 -10.04 1.14 -20.95
C VAL A 355 -8.85 0.25 -20.56
N VAL A 356 -7.69 0.85 -20.35
CA VAL A 356 -6.46 0.16 -19.93
C VAL A 356 -6.07 0.63 -18.54
N ALA A 357 -5.90 -0.32 -17.63
CA ALA A 357 -5.59 -0.04 -16.23
C ALA A 357 -4.16 0.48 -15.99
N HIS A 358 -3.32 0.53 -17.04
CA HIS A 358 -1.93 0.94 -16.95
C HIS A 358 -1.15 0.10 -15.94
N ASP A 359 -0.52 0.71 -14.93
CA ASP A 359 0.28 0.03 -13.90
C ASP A 359 -0.52 -0.39 -12.66
N MET A 360 -1.86 -0.28 -12.70
CA MET A 360 -2.71 -0.71 -11.61
C MET A 360 -2.98 -2.21 -11.65
N ARG A 361 -2.91 -2.82 -10.48
CA ARG A 361 -3.38 -4.19 -10.25
C ARG A 361 -4.90 -4.26 -10.43
N PRO A 362 -5.45 -5.41 -10.83
CA PRO A 362 -6.88 -5.57 -11.10
C PRO A 362 -7.79 -5.13 -9.95
N GLU A 363 -7.40 -5.38 -8.70
CA GLU A 363 -8.17 -5.04 -7.49
C GLU A 363 -8.33 -3.52 -7.34
N LYS A 364 -7.27 -2.76 -7.57
CA LYS A 364 -7.31 -1.29 -7.54
C LYS A 364 -7.93 -0.69 -8.79
N ALA A 365 -7.72 -1.31 -9.95
CA ALA A 365 -8.42 -0.93 -11.17
C ALA A 365 -9.95 -1.06 -10.98
N ARG A 366 -10.41 -2.10 -10.28
CA ARG A 366 -11.81 -2.25 -9.86
C ARG A 366 -12.28 -1.07 -9.01
N ILE A 367 -11.51 -0.64 -8.01
CA ILE A 367 -11.85 0.50 -7.13
C ILE A 367 -11.99 1.80 -7.95
N LEU A 368 -11.00 2.12 -8.78
CA LEU A 368 -11.05 3.35 -9.60
C LEU A 368 -12.21 3.32 -10.61
N THR A 369 -12.46 2.17 -11.22
CA THR A 369 -13.59 1.98 -12.14
C THR A 369 -14.94 2.18 -11.44
N MET A 370 -15.12 1.61 -10.24
CA MET A 370 -16.33 1.83 -9.44
C MET A 370 -16.59 3.32 -9.18
N LEU A 371 -15.54 4.03 -8.76
CA LEU A 371 -15.66 5.47 -8.46
C LEU A 371 -15.92 6.30 -9.71
N GLY A 372 -15.25 6.01 -10.81
CA GLY A 372 -15.48 6.68 -12.10
C GLY A 372 -16.92 6.46 -12.58
N LEU A 373 -17.42 5.24 -12.56
CA LEU A 373 -18.79 4.92 -12.96
C LEU A 373 -19.83 5.52 -12.01
N ALA A 374 -19.56 5.57 -10.68
CA ALA A 374 -20.43 6.24 -9.72
C ALA A 374 -20.57 7.75 -10.01
N LYS A 375 -19.56 8.34 -10.65
CA LYS A 375 -19.57 9.75 -11.11
C LYS A 375 -20.17 9.92 -12.52
N GLY A 376 -20.49 8.83 -13.21
CA GLY A 376 -21.00 8.85 -14.58
C GLY A 376 -19.92 9.05 -15.66
N ALA A 377 -18.67 8.68 -15.37
CA ALA A 377 -17.55 8.85 -16.29
C ALA A 377 -17.73 8.01 -17.57
N SER A 378 -17.41 8.60 -18.71
CA SER A 378 -17.23 7.89 -19.99
C SER A 378 -15.96 7.03 -19.97
N THR A 379 -15.81 6.15 -20.95
CA THR A 379 -14.58 5.35 -21.13
C THR A 379 -13.33 6.22 -21.33
N GLN A 380 -13.46 7.34 -22.02
CA GLN A 380 -12.38 8.31 -22.23
C GLN A 380 -11.97 8.99 -20.92
N GLU A 381 -12.94 9.40 -20.09
CA GLU A 381 -12.68 9.96 -18.77
C GLU A 381 -12.08 8.92 -17.82
N LEU A 382 -12.58 7.68 -17.84
CA LEU A 382 -11.96 6.58 -17.09
C LEU A 382 -10.52 6.35 -17.51
N GLN A 383 -10.22 6.37 -18.82
CA GLN A 383 -8.84 6.23 -19.30
C GLN A 383 -7.95 7.36 -18.80
N ARG A 384 -8.41 8.62 -18.80
CA ARG A 384 -7.70 9.75 -18.20
C ARG A 384 -7.44 9.49 -16.71
N MET A 385 -8.46 9.02 -15.98
CA MET A 385 -8.33 8.70 -14.55
C MET A 385 -7.24 7.65 -14.29
N PHE A 386 -7.13 6.61 -15.10
CA PHE A 386 -6.06 5.60 -14.97
C PHE A 386 -4.65 6.17 -15.20
N TRP A 387 -4.52 7.26 -15.94
CA TRP A 387 -3.24 7.94 -16.12
C TRP A 387 -2.90 8.93 -14.99
N GLU A 388 -3.90 9.52 -14.37
CA GLU A 388 -3.72 10.59 -13.39
C GLU A 388 -3.68 10.10 -11.93
N TYR A 389 -4.39 9.01 -11.64
CA TYR A 389 -4.51 8.42 -10.30
C TYR A 389 -3.61 7.22 -10.04
#